data_0eeb2325b1ae9660315e94c46a0240c1
#
_entry.id   0eeb2325b1ae9660315e94c46a0240c1
#
_cell.length_a   1.000
_cell.length_b   1.000
_cell.length_c   1.000
_cell.angle_alpha   90.00
_cell.angle_beta   90.00
_cell.angle_gamma   90.00
#
_symmetry.space_group_name_H-M   'P 1'
#
loop_
_entity.id
_entity.type
_entity.pdbx_description
1 polymer ?
#
loop_
_entity_poly.entity_id
_entity_poly.type
_entity_poly.pdbx_seq_one_letter_code
_entity_poly.pdbx_strand_id
1 'polypeptide(L)'
;MKRVVLLIVVAGVLLLCVVAVLRKGAPRPVTAQPPVMPAPPAAVTNAPAVSNAPPISYVPPLAATPVEKLPKGWEDFRKLREIGQLNRVTAAMENRTLPADLLAFFEKEIFNRQHWDVTRNNMANALVWQESPNPRLHELFAKMLADETESPVWRDYCLQFLSECMKSSSDPEAIKSLLARYAQGKDGLAGTAIVNIGLQEGAGRIKPDETFSQQLEAQLTDPEVVIPTKLSILGMIGKRHDVRLLPLVRSYATHTNDSLRRTAMATLGLIGTRDDLPLLQPGLTNRNRAVQMAAKGAMARIEAR
;
A
#
# COMPACT_ATOMS: atom_id res chain seq x y z
N MET A 1 -14.08 -4.17 -21.85
CA MET A 1 -12.74 -4.61 -21.40
C MET A 1 -11.69 -3.48 -21.38
N LYS A 2 -11.58 -2.60 -22.39
CA LYS A 2 -10.58 -1.48 -22.40
C LYS A 2 -10.72 -0.45 -21.25
N ARG A 3 -11.89 -0.25 -20.66
CA ARG A 3 -12.12 0.74 -19.57
C ARG A 3 -11.69 0.27 -18.19
N VAL A 4 -11.65 -1.04 -17.93
CA VAL A 4 -11.24 -1.58 -16.61
C VAL A 4 -9.71 -1.59 -16.48
N VAL A 5 -8.98 -1.87 -17.56
CA VAL A 5 -7.51 -1.82 -17.58
C VAL A 5 -7.00 -0.39 -17.34
N LEU A 6 -7.71 0.62 -17.84
CA LEU A 6 -7.36 2.02 -17.63
C LEU A 6 -7.50 2.46 -16.16
N LEU A 7 -8.47 1.91 -15.43
CA LEU A 7 -8.69 2.25 -14.01
C LEU A 7 -7.62 1.67 -13.07
N ILE A 8 -7.09 0.49 -13.36
CA ILE A 8 -6.03 -0.14 -12.55
C ILE A 8 -4.69 0.56 -12.78
N VAL A 9 -4.39 0.95 -14.02
CA VAL A 9 -3.18 1.74 -14.35
C VAL A 9 -3.25 3.14 -13.72
N VAL A 10 -4.42 3.76 -13.68
CA VAL A 10 -4.61 5.09 -13.05
C VAL A 10 -4.45 5.02 -11.52
N ALA A 11 -4.87 3.94 -10.85
CA ALA A 11 -4.67 3.77 -9.41
C ALA A 11 -3.18 3.57 -9.06
N GLY A 12 -2.45 2.77 -9.84
CA GLY A 12 -1.01 2.56 -9.67
C GLY A 12 -0.18 3.81 -9.98
N VAL A 13 -0.53 4.56 -11.03
CA VAL A 13 0.12 5.83 -11.40
C VAL A 13 -0.16 6.93 -10.37
N LEU A 14 -1.35 6.99 -9.76
CA LEU A 14 -1.65 7.95 -8.70
C LEU A 14 -0.83 7.69 -7.44
N LEU A 15 -0.57 6.43 -7.07
CA LEU A 15 0.30 6.09 -5.94
C LEU A 15 1.76 6.46 -6.23
N LEU A 16 2.27 6.20 -7.46
CA LEU A 16 3.60 6.58 -7.90
C LEU A 16 3.78 8.10 -8.01
N CYS A 17 2.76 8.84 -8.45
CA CYS A 17 2.80 10.30 -8.49
C CYS A 17 2.84 10.93 -7.10
N VAL A 18 2.16 10.34 -6.09
CA VAL A 18 2.24 10.82 -4.69
C VAL A 18 3.65 10.64 -4.13
N VAL A 19 4.31 9.51 -4.41
CA VAL A 19 5.70 9.25 -3.98
C VAL A 19 6.70 10.16 -4.72
N ALA A 20 6.49 10.43 -6.02
CA ALA A 20 7.38 11.28 -6.82
C ALA A 20 7.26 12.78 -6.47
N VAL A 21 6.06 13.26 -6.14
CA VAL A 21 5.83 14.64 -5.70
C VAL A 21 6.43 14.90 -4.32
N LEU A 22 6.42 13.90 -3.43
CA LEU A 22 7.06 14.02 -2.11
C LEU A 22 8.61 14.08 -2.19
N ARG A 23 9.22 13.56 -3.26
CA ARG A 23 10.68 13.63 -3.46
C ARG A 23 11.18 14.93 -4.13
N LYS A 24 10.34 15.69 -4.82
CA LYS A 24 10.76 16.93 -5.53
C LYS A 24 10.63 18.21 -4.70
N GLY A 25 10.13 18.16 -3.48
CA GLY A 25 9.82 19.33 -2.65
C GLY A 25 10.84 19.68 -1.57
N ALA A 26 12.05 19.10 -1.54
CA ALA A 26 13.07 19.50 -0.58
C ALA A 26 13.83 20.75 -1.09
N PRO A 27 13.72 21.93 -0.47
CA PRO A 27 14.55 23.08 -0.80
C PRO A 27 16.00 22.77 -0.43
N ARG A 28 16.96 23.13 -1.31
CA ARG A 28 18.39 23.06 -1.00
C ARG A 28 18.69 23.92 0.22
N PRO A 29 19.47 23.44 1.19
CA PRO A 29 19.84 24.24 2.34
C PRO A 29 20.75 25.38 1.90
N VAL A 30 20.34 26.61 2.21
CA VAL A 30 21.19 27.80 2.19
C VAL A 30 22.16 27.63 3.37
N THR A 31 23.44 27.62 3.09
CA THR A 31 24.51 27.61 4.07
C THR A 31 24.49 28.92 4.87
N ALA A 32 23.83 28.89 6.03
CA ALA A 32 24.02 29.93 7.05
C ALA A 32 25.05 29.42 8.05
N GLN A 33 26.06 30.25 8.33
CA GLN A 33 27.06 30.01 9.37
C GLN A 33 26.37 29.78 10.74
N PRO A 34 26.80 28.77 11.52
CA PRO A 34 26.20 28.54 12.82
C PRO A 34 26.65 29.61 13.83
N PRO A 35 25.74 30.07 14.70
CA PRO A 35 26.11 30.90 15.84
C PRO A 35 26.92 30.09 16.86
N VAL A 36 27.98 30.72 17.38
CA VAL A 36 28.82 30.16 18.44
C VAL A 36 27.99 29.98 19.71
N MET A 37 27.79 28.74 20.11
CA MET A 37 27.14 28.41 21.38
C MET A 37 28.19 28.33 22.53
N PRO A 38 27.87 28.79 23.73
CA PRO A 38 28.74 28.62 24.91
C PRO A 38 28.78 27.13 25.33
N ALA A 39 29.96 26.72 25.85
CA ALA A 39 30.22 25.34 26.23
C ALA A 39 29.27 24.86 27.35
N PRO A 40 28.76 23.62 27.26
CA PRO A 40 27.94 23.02 28.30
C PRO A 40 28.78 22.57 29.50
N PRO A 41 28.21 22.56 30.72
CA PRO A 41 28.88 22.06 31.91
C PRO A 41 29.09 20.54 31.83
N ALA A 42 30.17 20.09 32.48
CA ALA A 42 30.64 18.70 32.47
C ALA A 42 29.56 17.71 32.89
N ALA A 43 29.30 16.74 32.01
CA ALA A 43 28.36 15.66 32.25
C ALA A 43 28.96 14.59 33.16
N VAL A 44 28.20 14.22 34.18
CA VAL A 44 28.45 13.08 35.06
C VAL A 44 28.29 11.78 34.23
N THR A 45 29.37 11.03 34.12
CA THR A 45 29.41 9.75 33.43
C THR A 45 28.72 8.67 34.27
N ASN A 46 27.48 8.32 33.94
CA ASN A 46 26.93 7.02 34.27
C ASN A 46 27.04 6.12 33.03
N ALA A 47 28.01 5.21 33.02
CA ALA A 47 28.17 4.22 32.00
C ALA A 47 26.98 3.24 32.04
N PRO A 48 26.26 3.00 30.92
CA PRO A 48 25.25 1.94 30.89
C PRO A 48 25.97 0.58 30.88
N ALA A 49 25.40 -0.34 31.65
CA ALA A 49 25.83 -1.73 31.73
C ALA A 49 25.92 -2.37 30.34
N VAL A 50 27.01 -3.08 30.09
CA VAL A 50 27.23 -3.87 28.87
C VAL A 50 26.12 -4.96 28.79
N SER A 51 25.23 -4.83 27.85
CA SER A 51 24.24 -5.84 27.52
C SER A 51 24.96 -7.06 26.91
N ASN A 52 24.93 -8.19 27.61
CA ASN A 52 25.33 -9.49 27.10
C ASN A 52 24.30 -9.98 26.09
N ALA A 53 24.29 -9.41 24.89
CA ALA A 53 23.57 -9.99 23.77
C ALA A 53 24.26 -11.31 23.39
N PRO A 54 23.53 -12.41 23.19
CA PRO A 54 24.13 -13.65 22.75
C PRO A 54 24.80 -13.46 21.38
N PRO A 55 25.93 -14.14 21.12
CA PRO A 55 26.62 -14.01 19.84
C PRO A 55 25.66 -14.41 18.71
N ILE A 56 25.63 -13.58 17.66
CA ILE A 56 24.88 -13.85 16.43
C ILE A 56 25.39 -15.20 15.90
N SER A 57 24.59 -16.24 16.04
CA SER A 57 24.90 -17.56 15.48
C SER A 57 25.06 -17.40 13.97
N TYR A 58 26.27 -17.64 13.49
CA TYR A 58 26.51 -17.80 12.06
C TYR A 58 25.65 -18.96 11.55
N VAL A 59 24.62 -18.65 10.81
CA VAL A 59 23.86 -19.63 10.06
C VAL A 59 24.72 -19.94 8.81
N PRO A 60 25.27 -21.15 8.68
CA PRO A 60 26.00 -21.51 7.48
C PRO A 60 25.10 -21.31 6.26
N PRO A 61 25.63 -20.86 5.10
CA PRO A 61 24.86 -20.77 3.89
C PRO A 61 24.21 -22.11 3.62
N LEU A 62 22.88 -22.11 3.41
CA LEU A 62 22.11 -23.29 3.02
C LEU A 62 22.91 -24.02 1.94
N ALA A 63 23.20 -25.31 2.19
CA ALA A 63 23.88 -26.17 1.26
C ALA A 63 23.31 -25.96 -0.13
N ALA A 64 24.21 -25.75 -1.13
CA ALA A 64 23.80 -25.44 -2.49
C ALA A 64 22.72 -26.43 -2.94
N THR A 65 21.52 -25.96 -3.11
CA THR A 65 20.41 -26.74 -3.66
C THR A 65 20.91 -27.26 -5.03
N PRO A 66 20.60 -28.50 -5.40
CA PRO A 66 20.97 -29.03 -6.71
C PRO A 66 20.62 -28.01 -7.78
N VAL A 67 21.54 -27.77 -8.74
CA VAL A 67 21.34 -26.78 -9.79
C VAL A 67 20.03 -27.09 -10.50
N GLU A 68 18.97 -26.40 -10.10
CA GLU A 68 17.66 -26.56 -10.67
C GLU A 68 17.75 -26.13 -12.12
N LYS A 69 17.27 -26.97 -13.04
CA LYS A 69 17.28 -26.68 -14.47
C LYS A 69 16.40 -25.46 -14.71
N LEU A 70 17.04 -24.33 -14.97
CA LEU A 70 16.34 -23.09 -15.28
C LEU A 70 15.51 -23.22 -16.56
N PRO A 71 14.41 -22.47 -16.71
CA PRO A 71 13.65 -22.47 -17.95
C PRO A 71 14.52 -22.06 -19.13
N LYS A 72 14.28 -22.65 -20.29
CA LYS A 72 15.03 -22.33 -21.51
C LYS A 72 14.98 -20.83 -21.81
N GLY A 73 16.15 -20.23 -22.00
CA GLY A 73 16.30 -18.79 -22.23
C GLY A 73 16.38 -17.95 -20.94
N TRP A 74 16.34 -18.59 -19.75
CA TRP A 74 16.44 -17.92 -18.44
C TRP A 74 17.66 -18.36 -17.63
N GLU A 75 18.58 -19.12 -18.22
CA GLU A 75 19.74 -19.74 -17.57
C GLU A 75 20.72 -18.71 -17.01
N ASP A 76 20.72 -17.51 -17.57
CA ASP A 76 21.56 -16.38 -17.16
C ASP A 76 20.86 -15.37 -16.23
N PHE A 77 19.55 -15.56 -15.93
CA PHE A 77 18.76 -14.58 -15.20
C PHE A 77 19.39 -14.11 -13.89
N ARG A 78 19.86 -15.04 -13.06
CA ARG A 78 20.50 -14.72 -11.76
C ARG A 78 21.86 -14.03 -11.91
N LYS A 79 22.47 -14.06 -13.10
CA LYS A 79 23.75 -13.40 -13.40
C LYS A 79 23.55 -11.96 -13.91
N LEU A 80 22.33 -11.61 -14.27
CA LEU A 80 22.00 -10.26 -14.72
C LEU A 80 22.07 -9.28 -13.53
N ARG A 81 22.43 -8.02 -13.83
CA ARG A 81 22.22 -6.92 -12.87
C ARG A 81 20.73 -6.65 -12.70
N GLU A 82 20.35 -6.00 -11.59
CA GLU A 82 18.95 -5.75 -11.21
C GLU A 82 18.11 -5.14 -12.35
N ILE A 83 18.67 -4.17 -13.08
CA ILE A 83 17.95 -3.55 -14.21
C ILE A 83 17.72 -4.55 -15.36
N GLY A 84 18.67 -5.46 -15.60
CA GLY A 84 18.52 -6.51 -16.61
C GLY A 84 17.46 -7.53 -16.21
N GLN A 85 17.44 -7.91 -14.92
CA GLN A 85 16.40 -8.78 -14.36
C GLN A 85 15.01 -8.14 -14.46
N LEU A 86 14.90 -6.86 -14.05
CA LEU A 86 13.67 -6.10 -14.13
C LEU A 86 13.13 -6.04 -15.56
N ASN A 87 13.99 -5.66 -16.53
CA ASN A 87 13.57 -5.56 -17.93
C ASN A 87 13.09 -6.89 -18.49
N ARG A 88 13.78 -8.00 -18.16
CA ARG A 88 13.38 -9.34 -18.60
C ARG A 88 12.05 -9.78 -18.01
N VAL A 89 11.83 -9.55 -16.73
CA VAL A 89 10.57 -9.88 -16.06
C VAL A 89 9.44 -8.98 -16.58
N THR A 90 9.69 -7.69 -16.82
CA THR A 90 8.70 -6.76 -17.39
C THR A 90 8.24 -7.23 -18.77
N ALA A 91 9.16 -7.68 -19.63
CA ALA A 91 8.79 -8.23 -20.94
C ALA A 91 7.97 -9.53 -20.81
N ALA A 92 8.30 -10.40 -19.86
CA ALA A 92 7.53 -11.62 -19.58
C ALA A 92 6.12 -11.29 -19.04
N MET A 93 5.99 -10.27 -18.19
CA MET A 93 4.71 -9.86 -17.60
C MET A 93 3.65 -9.48 -18.64
N GLU A 94 4.06 -9.01 -19.82
CA GLU A 94 3.13 -8.67 -20.91
C GLU A 94 2.48 -9.92 -21.54
N ASN A 95 3.09 -11.10 -21.38
CA ASN A 95 2.56 -12.35 -21.89
C ASN A 95 1.61 -13.01 -20.89
N ARG A 96 0.35 -13.25 -21.32
CA ARG A 96 -0.74 -13.83 -20.52
C ARG A 96 -0.80 -15.36 -20.58
N THR A 97 0.11 -15.98 -21.33
CA THR A 97 0.18 -17.44 -21.56
C THR A 97 1.63 -17.92 -21.46
N LEU A 98 2.27 -17.61 -20.33
CA LEU A 98 3.65 -18.00 -20.09
C LEU A 98 3.80 -19.54 -19.99
N PRO A 99 4.94 -20.12 -20.43
CA PRO A 99 5.25 -21.54 -20.23
C PRO A 99 5.20 -21.93 -18.75
N ALA A 100 4.75 -23.16 -18.47
CA ALA A 100 4.58 -23.66 -17.09
C ALA A 100 5.90 -23.71 -16.29
N ASP A 101 7.03 -24.01 -16.94
CA ASP A 101 8.35 -24.01 -16.31
C ASP A 101 8.80 -22.60 -15.91
N LEU A 102 8.43 -21.57 -16.69
CA LEU A 102 8.71 -20.17 -16.36
C LEU A 102 7.81 -19.68 -15.21
N LEU A 103 6.54 -20.07 -15.19
CA LEU A 103 5.64 -19.77 -14.07
C LEU A 103 6.16 -20.40 -12.77
N ALA A 104 6.55 -21.68 -12.81
CA ALA A 104 7.12 -22.37 -11.65
C ALA A 104 8.46 -21.73 -11.20
N PHE A 105 9.26 -21.23 -12.14
CA PHE A 105 10.45 -20.45 -11.83
C PHE A 105 10.11 -19.14 -11.10
N PHE A 106 9.12 -18.38 -11.58
CA PHE A 106 8.69 -17.15 -10.90
C PHE A 106 8.11 -17.42 -9.51
N GLU A 107 7.30 -18.49 -9.34
CA GLU A 107 6.76 -18.89 -8.04
C GLU A 107 7.85 -19.15 -6.98
N LYS A 108 9.03 -19.62 -7.42
CA LYS A 108 10.19 -19.82 -6.53
C LYS A 108 11.02 -18.55 -6.37
N GLU A 109 11.33 -17.89 -7.48
CA GLU A 109 12.25 -16.75 -7.48
C GLU A 109 11.67 -15.52 -6.77
N ILE A 110 10.35 -15.41 -6.68
CA ILE A 110 9.67 -14.34 -5.95
C ILE A 110 10.00 -14.31 -4.44
N PHE A 111 10.46 -15.43 -3.87
CA PHE A 111 10.95 -15.50 -2.49
C PHE A 111 12.38 -14.97 -2.32
N ASN A 112 13.11 -14.75 -3.41
CA ASN A 112 14.49 -14.29 -3.36
C ASN A 112 14.55 -12.79 -3.02
N ARG A 113 14.91 -12.48 -1.77
CA ARG A 113 15.01 -11.12 -1.24
C ARG A 113 16.16 -10.29 -1.81
N GLN A 114 17.05 -10.90 -2.60
CA GLN A 114 18.10 -10.16 -3.31
C GLN A 114 17.56 -9.40 -4.51
N HIS A 115 16.37 -9.77 -5.02
CA HIS A 115 15.71 -9.00 -6.06
C HIS A 115 15.08 -7.73 -5.50
N TRP A 116 15.10 -6.69 -6.31
CA TRP A 116 14.33 -5.48 -6.02
C TRP A 116 12.84 -5.79 -5.85
N ASP A 117 12.18 -5.08 -4.94
CA ASP A 117 10.74 -5.25 -4.74
C ASP A 117 9.95 -5.02 -6.05
N VAL A 118 10.41 -4.11 -6.92
CA VAL A 118 9.78 -3.90 -8.25
C VAL A 118 9.95 -5.10 -9.18
N THR A 119 11.06 -5.82 -9.14
CA THR A 119 11.26 -7.04 -9.92
C THR A 119 10.36 -8.16 -9.41
N ARG A 120 10.29 -8.34 -8.09
CA ARG A 120 9.37 -9.28 -7.43
C ARG A 120 7.91 -8.94 -7.74
N ASN A 121 7.55 -7.64 -7.72
CA ASN A 121 6.22 -7.16 -8.09
C ASN A 121 5.85 -7.51 -9.54
N ASN A 122 6.79 -7.38 -10.49
CA ASN A 122 6.54 -7.75 -11.87
C ASN A 122 6.41 -9.28 -12.06
N MET A 123 7.16 -10.09 -11.29
CA MET A 123 6.96 -11.54 -11.24
C MET A 123 5.56 -11.88 -10.73
N ALA A 124 5.12 -11.24 -9.64
CA ALA A 124 3.78 -11.42 -9.08
C ALA A 124 2.68 -11.05 -10.09
N ASN A 125 2.83 -9.91 -10.78
CA ASN A 125 1.91 -9.52 -11.85
C ASN A 125 1.89 -10.56 -12.99
N ALA A 126 3.07 -11.06 -13.41
CA ALA A 126 3.16 -12.10 -14.43
C ALA A 126 2.41 -13.38 -14.02
N LEU A 127 2.47 -13.77 -12.74
CA LEU A 127 1.77 -14.93 -12.21
C LEU A 127 0.25 -14.70 -12.13
N VAL A 128 -0.18 -13.56 -11.59
CA VAL A 128 -1.62 -13.27 -11.34
C VAL A 128 -2.38 -12.94 -12.63
N TRP A 129 -1.70 -12.34 -13.61
CA TRP A 129 -2.34 -11.89 -14.85
C TRP A 129 -2.42 -12.94 -15.95
N GLN A 130 -2.05 -14.18 -15.68
CA GLN A 130 -2.24 -15.25 -16.64
C GLN A 130 -3.72 -15.43 -16.99
N GLU A 131 -4.02 -15.96 -18.19
CA GLU A 131 -5.40 -16.33 -18.56
C GLU A 131 -5.96 -17.40 -17.62
N SER A 132 -5.10 -18.32 -17.19
CA SER A 132 -5.42 -19.37 -16.22
C SER A 132 -4.36 -19.37 -15.11
N PRO A 133 -4.42 -18.46 -14.13
CA PRO A 133 -3.45 -18.40 -13.06
C PRO A 133 -3.60 -19.62 -12.14
N ASN A 134 -2.47 -20.01 -11.51
CA ASN A 134 -2.48 -21.08 -10.51
C ASN A 134 -3.47 -20.74 -9.38
N PRO A 135 -4.51 -21.58 -9.12
CA PRO A 135 -5.54 -21.29 -8.12
C PRO A 135 -5.01 -21.26 -6.67
N ARG A 136 -3.77 -21.69 -6.44
CA ARG A 136 -3.09 -21.68 -5.15
C ARG A 136 -2.10 -20.52 -4.98
N LEU A 137 -2.03 -19.56 -5.90
CA LEU A 137 -1.11 -18.40 -5.77
C LEU A 137 -1.33 -17.62 -4.47
N HIS A 138 -2.56 -17.57 -3.96
CA HIS A 138 -2.86 -16.91 -2.69
C HIS A 138 -2.05 -17.48 -1.51
N GLU A 139 -1.71 -18.77 -1.51
CA GLU A 139 -0.89 -19.39 -0.46
C GLU A 139 0.55 -18.82 -0.44
N LEU A 140 1.12 -18.55 -1.63
CA LEU A 140 2.46 -17.96 -1.74
C LEU A 140 2.48 -16.54 -1.16
N PHE A 141 1.51 -15.71 -1.55
CA PHE A 141 1.42 -14.34 -1.05
C PHE A 141 1.08 -14.30 0.44
N ALA A 142 0.20 -15.20 0.93
CA ALA A 142 -0.10 -15.32 2.35
C ALA A 142 1.14 -15.68 3.19
N LYS A 143 1.98 -16.59 2.68
CA LYS A 143 3.24 -16.98 3.34
C LYS A 143 4.21 -15.80 3.44
N MET A 144 4.43 -15.05 2.35
CA MET A 144 5.32 -13.89 2.36
C MET A 144 4.75 -12.73 3.19
N LEU A 145 3.44 -12.51 3.17
CA LEU A 145 2.78 -11.51 3.99
C LEU A 145 2.93 -11.80 5.50
N ALA A 146 2.88 -13.07 5.90
CA ALA A 146 3.04 -13.48 7.28
C ALA A 146 4.48 -13.40 7.79
N ASP A 147 5.46 -13.34 6.90
CA ASP A 147 6.87 -13.23 7.24
C ASP A 147 7.23 -11.79 7.61
N GLU A 148 7.32 -11.51 8.92
CA GLU A 148 7.64 -10.18 9.45
C GLU A 148 9.07 -9.71 9.11
N THR A 149 9.94 -10.60 8.64
CA THR A 149 11.29 -10.26 8.21
C THR A 149 11.33 -9.80 6.75
N GLU A 150 10.23 -9.88 6.01
CA GLU A 150 10.07 -9.29 4.68
C GLU A 150 9.99 -7.76 4.76
N SER A 151 10.37 -7.08 3.67
CA SER A 151 10.23 -5.62 3.62
C SER A 151 8.77 -5.21 3.79
N PRO A 152 8.48 -4.13 4.54
CA PRO A 152 7.10 -3.64 4.68
C PRO A 152 6.45 -3.33 3.33
N VAL A 153 7.23 -2.86 2.36
CA VAL A 153 6.75 -2.57 0.99
C VAL A 153 6.34 -3.86 0.28
N TRP A 154 7.14 -4.92 0.41
CA TRP A 154 6.81 -6.21 -0.21
C TRP A 154 5.59 -6.85 0.44
N ARG A 155 5.48 -6.79 1.77
CA ARG A 155 4.28 -7.27 2.49
C ARG A 155 3.01 -6.54 2.04
N ASP A 156 3.10 -5.23 1.79
CA ASP A 156 1.99 -4.45 1.25
C ASP A 156 1.59 -4.93 -0.16
N TYR A 157 2.55 -5.18 -1.05
CA TYR A 157 2.28 -5.80 -2.35
C TYR A 157 1.66 -7.20 -2.22
N CYS A 158 2.15 -8.04 -1.31
CA CYS A 158 1.57 -9.38 -1.09
C CYS A 158 0.09 -9.30 -0.70
N LEU A 159 -0.30 -8.32 0.12
CA LEU A 159 -1.68 -8.09 0.50
C LEU A 159 -2.56 -7.67 -0.70
N GLN A 160 -2.03 -6.83 -1.59
CA GLN A 160 -2.70 -6.46 -2.84
C GLN A 160 -2.87 -7.68 -3.76
N PHE A 161 -1.82 -8.48 -3.96
CA PHE A 161 -1.88 -9.70 -4.77
C PHE A 161 -2.81 -10.77 -4.21
N LEU A 162 -2.90 -10.90 -2.88
CA LEU A 162 -3.93 -11.74 -2.26
C LEU A 162 -5.33 -11.34 -2.70
N SER A 163 -5.62 -10.05 -2.67
CA SER A 163 -6.90 -9.52 -3.16
C SER A 163 -7.13 -9.82 -4.64
N GLU A 164 -6.11 -9.66 -5.48
CA GLU A 164 -6.17 -9.99 -6.92
C GLU A 164 -6.46 -11.47 -7.17
N CYS A 165 -5.87 -12.37 -6.36
CA CYS A 165 -6.09 -13.81 -6.46
C CYS A 165 -7.53 -14.24 -6.19
N MET A 166 -8.35 -13.42 -5.52
CA MET A 166 -9.72 -13.79 -5.13
C MET A 166 -10.60 -14.25 -6.31
N LYS A 167 -10.33 -13.74 -7.52
CA LYS A 167 -11.08 -14.10 -8.74
C LYS A 167 -10.78 -15.50 -9.27
N SER A 168 -9.62 -16.07 -8.93
CA SER A 168 -9.11 -17.34 -9.49
C SER A 168 -8.70 -18.34 -8.42
N SER A 169 -8.77 -17.97 -7.15
CA SER A 169 -8.36 -18.82 -6.02
C SER A 169 -9.28 -20.02 -5.85
N SER A 170 -8.68 -21.14 -5.45
CA SER A 170 -9.41 -22.32 -4.95
C SER A 170 -10.05 -22.09 -3.59
N ASP A 171 -9.61 -21.06 -2.84
CA ASP A 171 -10.13 -20.72 -1.51
C ASP A 171 -10.29 -19.20 -1.33
N PRO A 172 -11.32 -18.58 -1.91
CA PRO A 172 -11.58 -17.15 -1.74
C PRO A 172 -11.96 -16.75 -0.31
N GLU A 173 -12.53 -17.68 0.48
CA GLU A 173 -12.89 -17.39 1.88
C GLU A 173 -11.66 -17.27 2.78
N ALA A 174 -10.60 -18.04 2.53
CA ALA A 174 -9.33 -17.85 3.21
C ALA A 174 -8.74 -16.46 2.93
N ILE A 175 -8.81 -16.00 1.68
CA ILE A 175 -8.36 -14.64 1.31
C ILE A 175 -9.18 -13.58 2.03
N LYS A 176 -10.51 -13.70 2.02
CA LYS A 176 -11.42 -12.77 2.71
C LYS A 176 -11.11 -12.69 4.21
N SER A 177 -10.95 -13.85 4.85
CA SER A 177 -10.61 -13.93 6.27
C SER A 177 -9.27 -13.26 6.58
N LEU A 178 -8.28 -13.42 5.69
CA LEU A 178 -6.97 -12.82 5.83
C LEU A 178 -7.04 -11.29 5.66
N LEU A 179 -7.75 -10.79 4.65
CA LEU A 179 -7.99 -9.36 4.46
C LEU A 179 -8.69 -8.75 5.68
N ALA A 180 -9.73 -9.40 6.20
CA ALA A 180 -10.47 -8.95 7.39
C ALA A 180 -9.56 -8.87 8.62
N ARG A 181 -8.67 -9.86 8.82
CA ARG A 181 -7.70 -9.86 9.92
C ARG A 181 -6.73 -8.69 9.83
N TYR A 182 -6.13 -8.44 8.65
CA TYR A 182 -5.20 -7.33 8.48
C TYR A 182 -5.90 -5.98 8.57
N ALA A 183 -7.15 -5.87 8.10
CA ALA A 183 -7.95 -4.67 8.21
C ALA A 183 -8.21 -4.22 9.66
N GLN A 184 -8.10 -5.11 10.64
CA GLN A 184 -8.23 -4.78 12.07
C GLN A 184 -6.95 -4.19 12.69
N GLY A 185 -5.84 -4.20 11.96
CA GLY A 185 -4.56 -3.65 12.41
C GLY A 185 -4.58 -2.13 12.53
N LYS A 186 -3.47 -1.58 13.04
CA LYS A 186 -3.28 -0.14 13.23
C LYS A 186 -2.19 0.45 12.31
N ASP A 187 -1.44 -0.42 11.64
CA ASP A 187 -0.31 -0.10 10.74
C ASP A 187 -0.77 0.18 9.29
N GLY A 188 0.19 0.40 8.41
CA GLY A 188 -0.08 0.67 6.99
C GLY A 188 -0.77 -0.48 6.26
N LEU A 189 -0.51 -1.75 6.65
CA LEU A 189 -1.14 -2.91 6.04
C LEU A 189 -2.65 -2.92 6.27
N ALA A 190 -3.12 -2.42 7.42
CA ALA A 190 -4.54 -2.28 7.68
C ALA A 190 -5.22 -1.36 6.66
N GLY A 191 -4.58 -0.25 6.31
CA GLY A 191 -5.08 0.66 5.28
C GLY A 191 -5.21 -0.02 3.92
N THR A 192 -4.21 -0.80 3.53
CA THR A 192 -4.21 -1.57 2.28
C THR A 192 -5.29 -2.65 2.29
N ALA A 193 -5.46 -3.38 3.40
CA ALA A 193 -6.51 -4.38 3.54
C ALA A 193 -7.91 -3.77 3.40
N ILE A 194 -8.17 -2.62 4.07
CA ILE A 194 -9.43 -1.88 3.99
C ILE A 194 -9.75 -1.49 2.54
N VAL A 195 -8.77 -0.95 1.81
CA VAL A 195 -8.96 -0.58 0.39
C VAL A 195 -9.29 -1.81 -0.44
N ASN A 196 -8.58 -2.93 -0.22
CA ASN A 196 -8.79 -4.16 -0.99
C ASN A 196 -10.14 -4.81 -0.69
N ILE A 197 -10.61 -4.82 0.56
CA ILE A 197 -11.99 -5.25 0.89
C ILE A 197 -12.99 -4.44 0.07
N GLY A 198 -12.89 -3.11 0.06
CA GLY A 198 -13.81 -2.28 -0.70
C GLY A 198 -13.72 -2.47 -2.22
N LEU A 199 -12.55 -2.80 -2.77
CA LEU A 199 -12.40 -3.18 -4.18
C LEU A 199 -13.12 -4.51 -4.49
N GLN A 200 -13.03 -5.48 -3.58
CA GLN A 200 -13.70 -6.78 -3.74
C GLN A 200 -15.22 -6.67 -3.54
N GLU A 201 -15.69 -5.78 -2.64
CA GLU A 201 -17.12 -5.44 -2.51
C GLU A 201 -17.64 -4.80 -3.81
N GLY A 202 -16.94 -3.80 -4.35
CA GLY A 202 -17.32 -3.16 -5.61
C GLY A 202 -17.31 -4.10 -6.82
N ALA A 203 -16.53 -5.20 -6.73
CA ALA A 203 -16.52 -6.26 -7.73
C ALA A 203 -17.56 -7.37 -7.46
N GLY A 204 -18.35 -7.28 -6.38
CA GLY A 204 -19.34 -8.27 -6.00
C GLY A 204 -18.79 -9.59 -5.46
N ARG A 205 -17.50 -9.65 -5.13
CA ARG A 205 -16.84 -10.85 -4.60
C ARG A 205 -16.90 -10.96 -3.07
N ILE A 206 -16.99 -9.83 -2.39
CA ILE A 206 -17.29 -9.75 -0.95
C ILE A 206 -18.66 -9.07 -0.82
N LYS A 207 -19.53 -9.61 0.01
CA LYS A 207 -20.78 -8.94 0.37
C LYS A 207 -20.47 -7.80 1.32
N PRO A 208 -21.06 -6.59 1.11
CA PRO A 208 -20.94 -5.51 2.07
C PRO A 208 -21.39 -5.94 3.47
N ASP A 209 -20.56 -5.60 4.46
CA ASP A 209 -20.82 -5.90 5.86
C ASP A 209 -21.03 -4.59 6.64
N GLU A 210 -22.13 -4.52 7.41
CA GLU A 210 -22.42 -3.34 8.24
C GLU A 210 -21.44 -3.21 9.42
N THR A 211 -20.93 -4.33 9.93
CA THR A 211 -19.92 -4.32 11.00
C THR A 211 -18.61 -3.70 10.54
N PHE A 212 -18.32 -3.75 9.25
CA PHE A 212 -17.15 -3.09 8.67
C PHE A 212 -17.19 -1.56 8.84
N SER A 213 -18.36 -0.94 8.74
CA SER A 213 -18.51 0.50 8.99
C SER A 213 -18.24 0.88 10.45
N GLN A 214 -18.65 0.04 11.41
CA GLN A 214 -18.33 0.23 12.83
C GLN A 214 -16.82 0.08 13.08
N GLN A 215 -16.17 -0.88 12.40
CA GLN A 215 -14.72 -1.02 12.45
C GLN A 215 -14.01 0.22 11.89
N LEU A 216 -14.44 0.77 10.74
CA LEU A 216 -13.87 1.99 10.16
C LEU A 216 -14.00 3.17 11.11
N GLU A 217 -15.13 3.30 11.80
CA GLU A 217 -15.37 4.35 12.82
C GLU A 217 -14.39 4.20 13.99
N ALA A 218 -14.30 3.02 14.57
CA ALA A 218 -13.41 2.74 15.68
C ALA A 218 -11.94 3.03 15.34
N GLN A 219 -11.47 2.59 14.17
CA GLN A 219 -10.10 2.83 13.74
C GLN A 219 -9.81 4.30 13.39
N LEU A 220 -10.79 5.03 12.83
CA LEU A 220 -10.60 6.43 12.50
C LEU A 220 -10.46 7.29 13.77
N THR A 221 -11.15 6.93 14.83
CA THR A 221 -11.11 7.62 16.15
C THR A 221 -9.93 7.18 17.03
N ASP A 222 -9.33 6.03 16.78
CA ASP A 222 -8.19 5.52 17.56
C ASP A 222 -6.91 6.33 17.26
N PRO A 223 -6.29 6.98 18.28
CA PRO A 223 -5.07 7.77 18.09
C PRO A 223 -3.86 6.94 17.67
N GLU A 224 -3.83 5.64 17.96
CA GLU A 224 -2.71 4.75 17.62
C GLU A 224 -2.72 4.31 16.15
N VAL A 225 -3.85 4.43 15.46
CA VAL A 225 -3.93 4.10 14.04
C VAL A 225 -3.12 5.11 13.22
N VAL A 226 -2.21 4.61 12.40
CA VAL A 226 -1.31 5.45 11.61
C VAL A 226 -2.06 6.27 10.55
N ILE A 227 -1.51 7.43 10.21
CA ILE A 227 -2.11 8.35 9.23
C ILE A 227 -2.43 7.68 7.89
N PRO A 228 -1.55 6.86 7.26
CA PRO A 228 -1.88 6.19 6.00
C PRO A 228 -3.16 5.37 6.07
N THR A 229 -3.39 4.65 7.16
CA THR A 229 -4.61 3.87 7.38
C THR A 229 -5.84 4.76 7.53
N LYS A 230 -5.74 5.86 8.29
CA LYS A 230 -6.84 6.84 8.38
C LYS A 230 -7.19 7.46 7.03
N LEU A 231 -6.20 7.71 6.17
CA LEU A 231 -6.43 8.18 4.80
C LEU A 231 -7.21 7.14 3.97
N SER A 232 -6.83 5.87 4.07
CA SER A 232 -7.53 4.76 3.42
C SER A 232 -8.98 4.65 3.90
N ILE A 233 -9.21 4.78 5.21
CA ILE A 233 -10.55 4.74 5.82
C ILE A 233 -11.41 5.89 5.28
N LEU A 234 -10.92 7.13 5.33
CA LEU A 234 -11.66 8.29 4.81
C LEU A 234 -12.02 8.11 3.33
N GLY A 235 -11.07 7.62 2.52
CA GLY A 235 -11.32 7.32 1.11
C GLY A 235 -12.37 6.22 0.92
N MET A 236 -12.35 5.19 1.77
CA MET A 236 -13.30 4.08 1.71
C MET A 236 -14.72 4.50 2.10
N ILE A 237 -14.88 5.33 3.15
CA ILE A 237 -16.16 5.93 3.52
C ILE A 237 -16.80 6.62 2.32
N GLY A 238 -16.02 7.41 1.58
CA GLY A 238 -16.50 8.09 0.38
C GLY A 238 -16.91 7.13 -0.75
N LYS A 239 -16.10 6.09 -1.02
CA LYS A 239 -16.37 5.10 -2.06
C LYS A 239 -17.61 4.25 -1.77
N ARG A 240 -17.83 3.90 -0.50
CA ARG A 240 -19.01 3.14 -0.05
C ARG A 240 -20.27 4.00 0.07
N HIS A 241 -20.15 5.33 -0.06
CA HIS A 241 -21.22 6.29 0.23
C HIS A 241 -21.81 6.09 1.64
N ASP A 242 -20.95 5.79 2.62
CA ASP A 242 -21.39 5.53 3.99
C ASP A 242 -21.70 6.85 4.74
N VAL A 243 -22.92 7.32 4.56
CA VAL A 243 -23.40 8.58 5.17
C VAL A 243 -23.50 8.52 6.69
N ARG A 244 -23.50 7.32 7.31
CA ARG A 244 -23.51 7.16 8.77
C ARG A 244 -22.25 7.76 9.39
N LEU A 245 -21.13 7.71 8.68
CA LEU A 245 -19.84 8.25 9.12
C LEU A 245 -19.61 9.72 8.72
N LEU A 246 -20.61 10.39 8.12
CA LEU A 246 -20.52 11.78 7.72
C LEU A 246 -20.13 12.74 8.88
N PRO A 247 -20.67 12.61 10.12
CA PRO A 247 -20.25 13.46 11.24
C PRO A 247 -18.74 13.35 11.52
N LEU A 248 -18.18 12.15 11.43
CA LEU A 248 -16.76 11.91 11.64
C LEU A 248 -15.93 12.50 10.50
N VAL A 249 -16.35 12.33 9.25
CA VAL A 249 -15.68 12.95 8.09
C VAL A 249 -15.65 14.47 8.21
N ARG A 250 -16.73 15.10 8.71
CA ARG A 250 -16.79 16.53 8.99
C ARG A 250 -15.71 17.00 9.97
N SER A 251 -15.48 16.24 11.05
CA SER A 251 -14.44 16.59 12.03
C SER A 251 -13.02 16.55 11.42
N TYR A 252 -12.78 15.65 10.48
CA TYR A 252 -11.50 15.57 9.77
C TYR A 252 -11.32 16.65 8.69
N ALA A 253 -12.39 17.29 8.23
CA ALA A 253 -12.30 18.39 7.25
C ALA A 253 -11.63 19.65 7.82
N THR A 254 -11.54 19.77 9.15
CA THR A 254 -10.83 20.86 9.86
C THR A 254 -9.54 20.39 10.54
N HIS A 255 -9.12 19.15 10.30
CA HIS A 255 -7.96 18.55 10.96
C HIS A 255 -6.67 19.33 10.65
N THR A 256 -5.72 19.40 11.60
CA THR A 256 -4.43 20.10 11.46
C THR A 256 -3.52 19.46 10.41
N ASN A 257 -3.57 18.14 10.26
CA ASN A 257 -2.82 17.42 9.23
C ASN A 257 -3.47 17.62 7.84
N ASP A 258 -2.73 18.24 6.93
CA ASP A 258 -3.21 18.58 5.58
C ASP A 258 -3.65 17.37 4.74
N SER A 259 -3.00 16.22 4.90
CA SER A 259 -3.38 15.01 4.15
C SER A 259 -4.72 14.47 4.60
N LEU A 260 -4.96 14.40 5.90
CA LEU A 260 -6.25 14.01 6.47
C LEU A 260 -7.35 14.99 6.08
N ARG A 261 -7.09 16.30 6.26
CA ARG A 261 -8.04 17.37 5.88
C ARG A 261 -8.42 17.30 4.41
N ARG A 262 -7.42 17.19 3.53
CA ARG A 262 -7.62 17.05 2.08
C ARG A 262 -8.51 15.85 1.74
N THR A 263 -8.20 14.68 2.32
CA THR A 263 -8.94 13.45 2.06
C THR A 263 -10.37 13.55 2.59
N ALA A 264 -10.56 14.10 3.78
CA ALA A 264 -11.90 14.34 4.36
C ALA A 264 -12.74 15.29 3.49
N MET A 265 -12.15 16.40 3.00
CA MET A 265 -12.83 17.31 2.07
C MET A 265 -13.22 16.60 0.76
N ALA A 266 -12.32 15.79 0.18
CA ALA A 266 -12.63 14.99 -1.00
C ALA A 266 -13.77 13.99 -0.74
N THR A 267 -13.80 13.38 0.44
CA THR A 267 -14.87 12.47 0.89
C THR A 267 -16.20 13.22 1.08
N LEU A 268 -16.19 14.42 1.67
CA LEU A 268 -17.38 15.29 1.74
C LEU A 268 -17.94 15.57 0.34
N GLY A 269 -17.07 15.78 -0.65
CA GLY A 269 -17.49 15.92 -2.05
C GLY A 269 -18.22 14.68 -2.60
N LEU A 270 -18.11 13.51 -1.98
CA LEU A 270 -18.81 12.28 -2.38
C LEU A 270 -20.11 12.06 -1.60
N ILE A 271 -20.12 12.32 -0.28
CA ILE A 271 -21.22 11.96 0.61
C ILE A 271 -21.84 13.14 1.35
N GLY A 272 -21.23 14.33 1.32
CA GLY A 272 -21.72 15.55 1.98
C GLY A 272 -22.96 16.16 1.32
N THR A 273 -23.55 17.12 1.98
CA THR A 273 -24.75 17.86 1.54
C THR A 273 -24.41 19.35 1.35
N ARG A 274 -25.38 20.15 0.91
CA ARG A 274 -25.22 21.63 0.80
C ARG A 274 -24.88 22.29 2.14
N ASP A 275 -25.29 21.69 3.25
CA ASP A 275 -24.95 22.18 4.61
C ASP A 275 -23.47 22.08 4.93
N ASP A 276 -22.69 21.28 4.14
CA ASP A 276 -21.25 21.12 4.29
C ASP A 276 -20.43 22.20 3.54
N LEU A 277 -21.06 23.01 2.69
CA LEU A 277 -20.36 24.05 1.92
C LEU A 277 -19.60 25.05 2.82
N PRO A 278 -20.19 25.56 3.95
CA PRO A 278 -19.43 26.43 4.85
C PRO A 278 -18.17 25.78 5.44
N LEU A 279 -18.20 24.48 5.70
CA LEU A 279 -17.05 23.71 6.22
C LEU A 279 -15.90 23.61 5.22
N LEU A 280 -16.19 23.67 3.93
CA LEU A 280 -15.21 23.60 2.84
C LEU A 280 -14.59 24.97 2.50
N GLN A 281 -15.27 26.08 2.81
CA GLN A 281 -14.82 27.45 2.50
C GLN A 281 -13.37 27.76 2.97
N PRO A 282 -12.97 27.46 4.23
CA PRO A 282 -11.61 27.72 4.68
C PRO A 282 -10.54 26.97 3.87
N GLY A 283 -10.93 25.87 3.24
CA GLY A 283 -10.05 25.08 2.37
C GLY A 283 -9.61 25.84 1.11
N LEU A 284 -10.44 26.73 0.59
CA LEU A 284 -10.17 27.48 -0.64
C LEU A 284 -8.96 28.44 -0.52
N THR A 285 -8.70 28.94 0.69
CA THR A 285 -7.57 29.87 1.00
C THR A 285 -6.43 29.19 1.72
N ASN A 286 -6.44 27.85 1.83
CA ASN A 286 -5.40 27.11 2.53
C ASN A 286 -4.03 27.27 1.85
N ARG A 287 -2.95 27.30 2.64
CA ARG A 287 -1.57 27.39 2.10
C ARG A 287 -1.21 26.18 1.22
N ASN A 288 -1.78 25.02 1.52
CA ASN A 288 -1.55 23.79 0.75
C ASN A 288 -2.48 23.73 -0.46
N ARG A 289 -1.91 23.83 -1.67
CA ARG A 289 -2.66 23.79 -2.94
C ARG A 289 -3.50 22.51 -3.08
N ALA A 290 -3.05 21.37 -2.55
CA ALA A 290 -3.80 20.13 -2.64
C ALA A 290 -5.09 20.18 -1.79
N VAL A 291 -5.06 20.88 -0.64
CA VAL A 291 -6.25 21.16 0.17
C VAL A 291 -7.20 22.10 -0.57
N GLN A 292 -6.68 23.18 -1.20
CA GLN A 292 -7.49 24.09 -2.03
C GLN A 292 -8.24 23.34 -3.14
N MET A 293 -7.52 22.46 -3.84
CA MET A 293 -8.10 21.69 -4.95
C MET A 293 -9.18 20.71 -4.46
N ALA A 294 -8.96 20.07 -3.30
CA ALA A 294 -9.93 19.17 -2.70
C ALA A 294 -11.21 19.92 -2.28
N ALA A 295 -11.06 21.07 -1.61
CA ALA A 295 -12.18 21.92 -1.21
C ALA A 295 -12.99 22.37 -2.44
N LYS A 296 -12.32 22.94 -3.46
CA LYS A 296 -12.97 23.37 -4.70
C LYS A 296 -13.71 22.23 -5.40
N GLY A 297 -13.06 21.07 -5.52
CA GLY A 297 -13.67 19.90 -6.17
C GLY A 297 -14.84 19.32 -5.37
N ALA A 298 -14.77 19.36 -4.03
CA ALA A 298 -15.86 18.93 -3.17
C ALA A 298 -17.09 19.85 -3.29
N MET A 299 -16.88 21.17 -3.22
CA MET A 299 -17.95 22.17 -3.39
C MET A 299 -18.65 22.00 -4.73
N ALA A 300 -17.87 21.94 -5.84
CA ALA A 300 -18.45 21.77 -7.17
C ALA A 300 -19.30 20.48 -7.29
N ARG A 301 -18.89 19.39 -6.65
CA ARG A 301 -19.68 18.14 -6.65
C ARG A 301 -20.96 18.23 -5.81
N ILE A 302 -20.91 18.94 -4.69
CA ILE A 302 -22.07 19.14 -3.83
C ILE A 302 -23.08 20.07 -4.50
N GLU A 303 -22.64 21.14 -5.14
CA GLU A 303 -23.47 22.10 -5.87
C GLU A 303 -24.14 21.49 -7.11
N ALA A 304 -23.49 20.53 -7.76
CA ALA A 304 -24.00 19.83 -8.93
C ALA A 304 -25.05 18.74 -8.62
N ARG A 305 -25.30 18.43 -7.35
CA ARG A 305 -26.36 17.50 -6.89
C ARG A 305 -27.60 18.29 -6.46
#